data_9b6835714c21006ddfc2f2ef7598875f
#
_entry.id   9b6835714c21006ddfc2f2ef7598875f
#
_cell.length_a   1.000
_cell.length_b   1.000
_cell.length_c   1.000
_cell.angle_alpha   90.00
_cell.angle_beta   90.00
_cell.angle_gamma   90.00
#
_symmetry.space_group_name_H-M   'P 1'
#
loop_
_entity.id
_entity.type
_entity.pdbx_description
1 polymer ?
#
loop_
_entity_poly.entity_id
_entity_poly.type
_entity_poly.pdbx_seq_one_letter_code
_entity_poly.pdbx_strand_id
1 'polypeptide(L)'
;MVVPDAEATKEAYPAEYNLYQRLGIRSVIAVSLELRPVALLAVRNPKRYIQQTSMLRILAYVLLASYNEQKMLNRLQMAYIPTSIQSSKDIYVSLFGELSISTSKGVLKEADFSSPSINRLISYLLISRKNAISPQEITQTLWSDDSDNPAKNVKGLVYRLRQKFSIISDEPLVLSSASGYQLNPELHIMTDYQRFDELVSSAVRASSVINKVDILKNALDLYHGKVLSSADGEHWLIQFSTKYHLSYMGAVSELLKQLDSLHSYDLLNQYAMKSLTIAPDNPKAYCWLIRSLKAQGMNELATNELAAAKEHLTTEEYEEILAFGANW
;
A
#
# COMPACT_ATOMS: atom_id res chain seq x y z
N MET A 1 -16.99 -31.22 -7.65
CA MET A 1 -17.68 -31.33 -8.95
C MET A 1 -17.04 -32.45 -9.75
N VAL A 2 -17.84 -33.34 -10.34
CA VAL A 2 -17.38 -34.38 -11.26
C VAL A 2 -18.26 -34.31 -12.49
N VAL A 3 -17.66 -34.11 -13.66
CA VAL A 3 -18.32 -34.16 -14.96
C VAL A 3 -17.67 -35.29 -15.74
N PRO A 4 -18.27 -36.48 -15.72
CA PRO A 4 -17.69 -37.63 -16.37
C PRO A 4 -17.74 -37.55 -17.89
N ASP A 5 -18.73 -36.84 -18.45
CA ASP A 5 -18.89 -36.60 -19.87
C ASP A 5 -19.39 -35.16 -20.07
N ALA A 6 -18.61 -34.32 -20.78
CA ALA A 6 -18.95 -32.93 -21.05
C ALA A 6 -20.14 -32.83 -22.05
N GLU A 7 -20.33 -33.78 -22.95
CA GLU A 7 -21.46 -33.81 -23.87
C GLU A 7 -22.80 -33.86 -23.14
N ALA A 8 -22.88 -34.56 -22.02
CA ALA A 8 -24.07 -34.67 -21.20
C ALA A 8 -24.51 -33.34 -20.56
N THR A 9 -23.63 -32.33 -20.53
CA THR A 9 -23.95 -30.98 -19.97
C THR A 9 -24.56 -30.03 -20.99
N LYS A 10 -24.59 -30.39 -22.26
CA LYS A 10 -24.97 -29.53 -23.39
C LYS A 10 -26.34 -28.88 -23.24
N GLU A 11 -27.35 -29.64 -22.80
CA GLU A 11 -28.71 -29.15 -22.65
C GLU A 11 -28.96 -28.41 -21.34
N ALA A 12 -28.37 -28.92 -20.24
CA ALA A 12 -28.59 -28.41 -18.91
C ALA A 12 -27.74 -27.15 -18.60
N TYR A 13 -26.51 -27.09 -19.15
CA TYR A 13 -25.54 -26.02 -18.89
C TYR A 13 -24.79 -25.60 -20.15
N PRO A 14 -25.45 -24.91 -21.12
CA PRO A 14 -24.89 -24.60 -22.43
C PRO A 14 -23.62 -23.72 -22.37
N ALA A 15 -23.54 -22.78 -21.39
CA ALA A 15 -22.39 -21.91 -21.23
C ALA A 15 -21.14 -22.71 -20.78
N GLU A 16 -21.30 -23.65 -19.85
CA GLU A 16 -20.23 -24.54 -19.40
C GLU A 16 -19.80 -25.50 -20.51
N TYR A 17 -20.75 -26.04 -21.27
CA TYR A 17 -20.46 -26.87 -22.42
C TYR A 17 -19.60 -26.15 -23.46
N ASN A 18 -19.95 -24.92 -23.81
CA ASN A 18 -19.15 -24.10 -24.72
C ASN A 18 -17.73 -23.86 -24.20
N LEU A 19 -17.56 -23.67 -22.88
CA LEU A 19 -16.26 -23.54 -22.25
C LEU A 19 -15.48 -24.87 -22.34
N TYR A 20 -16.12 -26.01 -22.08
CA TYR A 20 -15.49 -27.31 -22.20
C TYR A 20 -15.03 -27.59 -23.62
N GLN A 21 -15.83 -27.27 -24.62
CA GLN A 21 -15.44 -27.41 -26.03
C GLN A 21 -14.24 -26.56 -26.38
N ARG A 22 -14.24 -25.27 -25.99
CA ARG A 22 -13.12 -24.35 -26.24
C ARG A 22 -11.81 -24.82 -25.60
N LEU A 23 -11.89 -25.45 -24.43
CA LEU A 23 -10.73 -25.94 -23.67
C LEU A 23 -10.37 -27.40 -24.00
N GLY A 24 -11.11 -28.07 -24.89
CA GLY A 24 -10.90 -29.48 -25.24
C GLY A 24 -11.13 -30.42 -24.06
N ILE A 25 -12.08 -30.11 -23.18
CA ILE A 25 -12.43 -30.89 -22.00
C ILE A 25 -13.53 -31.88 -22.37
N ARG A 26 -13.26 -33.17 -22.25
CA ARG A 26 -14.24 -34.25 -22.42
C ARG A 26 -14.82 -34.75 -21.08
N SER A 27 -13.98 -34.68 -20.05
CA SER A 27 -14.37 -35.00 -18.68
C SER A 27 -13.52 -34.19 -17.70
N VAL A 28 -14.05 -33.86 -16.52
CA VAL A 28 -13.32 -33.09 -15.53
C VAL A 28 -13.70 -33.51 -14.11
N ILE A 29 -12.71 -33.56 -13.25
CA ILE A 29 -12.88 -33.65 -11.81
C ILE A 29 -12.34 -32.36 -11.23
N ALA A 30 -13.12 -31.62 -10.44
CA ALA A 30 -12.70 -30.38 -9.80
C ALA A 30 -13.12 -30.35 -8.33
N VAL A 31 -12.28 -29.72 -7.52
CA VAL A 31 -12.56 -29.40 -6.13
C VAL A 31 -12.37 -27.89 -5.93
N SER A 32 -13.24 -27.30 -5.14
CA SER A 32 -13.11 -25.89 -4.76
C SER A 32 -11.92 -25.72 -3.83
N LEU A 33 -11.11 -24.69 -4.10
CA LEU A 33 -10.20 -24.11 -3.12
C LEU A 33 -10.96 -23.00 -2.44
N GLU A 34 -11.01 -23.01 -1.12
CA GLU A 34 -11.66 -21.95 -0.32
C GLU A 34 -10.84 -20.66 -0.34
N LEU A 35 -10.67 -20.09 -1.54
CA LEU A 35 -9.97 -18.85 -1.80
C LEU A 35 -10.96 -17.79 -2.30
N ARG A 36 -10.67 -16.56 -2.03
CA ARG A 36 -11.35 -15.40 -2.66
C ARG A 36 -10.33 -14.63 -3.50
N PRO A 37 -10.51 -14.49 -4.81
CA PRO A 37 -11.63 -15.03 -5.63
C PRO A 37 -11.64 -16.55 -5.65
N VAL A 38 -12.80 -17.14 -5.99
CA VAL A 38 -13.01 -18.60 -6.02
C VAL A 38 -12.00 -19.23 -6.99
N ALA A 39 -11.25 -20.20 -6.50
CA ALA A 39 -10.32 -20.98 -7.30
C ALA A 39 -10.74 -22.46 -7.28
N LEU A 40 -10.45 -23.15 -8.39
CA LEU A 40 -10.73 -24.57 -8.54
C LEU A 40 -9.44 -25.31 -8.85
N LEU A 41 -9.21 -26.43 -8.18
CA LEU A 41 -8.22 -27.40 -8.58
C LEU A 41 -8.92 -28.46 -9.43
N ALA A 42 -8.53 -28.59 -10.69
CA ALA A 42 -9.18 -29.47 -11.62
C ALA A 42 -8.19 -30.38 -12.36
N VAL A 43 -8.62 -31.62 -12.64
CA VAL A 43 -7.96 -32.54 -13.56
C VAL A 43 -8.82 -32.69 -14.79
N ARG A 44 -8.27 -32.35 -15.93
CA ARG A 44 -8.89 -32.44 -17.24
C ARG A 44 -8.63 -33.78 -17.89
N ASN A 45 -9.67 -34.36 -18.44
CA ASN A 45 -9.62 -35.64 -19.17
C ASN A 45 -8.89 -36.76 -18.40
N PRO A 46 -9.30 -37.04 -17.13
CA PRO A 46 -8.66 -38.09 -16.35
C PRO A 46 -8.85 -39.45 -17.02
N LYS A 47 -7.79 -40.21 -17.15
CA LYS A 47 -7.85 -41.56 -17.77
C LYS A 47 -8.39 -42.64 -16.84
N ARG A 48 -8.30 -42.44 -15.51
CA ARG A 48 -8.72 -43.38 -14.45
C ARG A 48 -9.30 -42.58 -13.27
N TYR A 49 -10.09 -43.26 -12.44
CA TYR A 49 -10.61 -42.74 -11.17
C TYR A 49 -11.48 -41.49 -11.30
N ILE A 50 -12.29 -41.40 -12.36
CA ILE A 50 -13.14 -40.25 -12.68
C ILE A 50 -14.10 -39.84 -11.52
N GLN A 51 -14.47 -40.78 -10.67
CA GLN A 51 -15.38 -40.58 -9.54
C GLN A 51 -14.67 -40.28 -8.21
N GLN A 52 -13.35 -40.45 -8.15
CA GLN A 52 -12.60 -40.28 -6.90
C GLN A 52 -12.03 -38.91 -6.75
N THR A 53 -12.65 -38.09 -5.88
CA THR A 53 -12.20 -36.73 -5.59
C THR A 53 -11.26 -36.64 -4.38
N SER A 54 -11.06 -37.74 -3.64
CA SER A 54 -10.32 -37.74 -2.36
C SER A 54 -8.88 -37.26 -2.51
N MET A 55 -8.15 -37.76 -3.50
CA MET A 55 -6.77 -37.34 -3.75
C MET A 55 -6.69 -35.86 -4.14
N LEU A 56 -7.64 -35.38 -4.97
CA LEU A 56 -7.70 -33.99 -5.35
C LEU A 56 -8.02 -33.09 -4.14
N ARG A 57 -8.86 -33.55 -3.21
CA ARG A 57 -9.15 -32.83 -1.97
C ARG A 57 -7.93 -32.72 -1.07
N ILE A 58 -7.17 -33.80 -0.92
CA ILE A 58 -5.91 -33.78 -0.15
C ILE A 58 -4.93 -32.81 -0.80
N LEU A 59 -4.76 -32.87 -2.11
CA LEU A 59 -3.86 -31.95 -2.84
C LEU A 59 -4.34 -30.50 -2.74
N ALA A 60 -5.64 -30.26 -2.85
CA ALA A 60 -6.24 -28.95 -2.66
C ALA A 60 -5.97 -28.39 -1.25
N TYR A 61 -6.10 -29.25 -0.22
CA TYR A 61 -5.78 -28.88 1.15
C TYR A 61 -4.31 -28.51 1.35
N VAL A 62 -3.38 -29.32 0.81
CA VAL A 62 -1.94 -29.05 0.87
C VAL A 62 -1.60 -27.74 0.15
N LEU A 63 -2.15 -27.51 -1.05
CA LEU A 63 -1.94 -26.27 -1.80
C LEU A 63 -2.50 -25.07 -1.06
N LEU A 64 -3.68 -25.20 -0.45
CA LEU A 64 -4.30 -24.14 0.34
C LEU A 64 -3.47 -23.82 1.59
N ALA A 65 -2.99 -24.87 2.30
CA ALA A 65 -2.13 -24.70 3.46
C ALA A 65 -0.81 -23.99 3.09
N SER A 66 -0.12 -24.44 2.04
CA SER A 66 1.10 -23.81 1.53
C SER A 66 0.85 -22.38 1.05
N TYR A 67 -0.26 -22.10 0.38
CA TYR A 67 -0.64 -20.77 -0.02
C TYR A 67 -0.88 -19.84 1.19
N ASN A 68 -1.61 -20.33 2.20
CA ASN A 68 -1.88 -19.58 3.41
C ASN A 68 -0.60 -19.34 4.23
N GLU A 69 0.29 -20.32 4.31
CA GLU A 69 1.61 -20.18 4.94
C GLU A 69 2.45 -19.15 4.20
N GLN A 70 2.54 -19.23 2.87
CA GLN A 70 3.24 -18.25 2.05
C GLN A 70 2.63 -16.84 2.21
N LYS A 71 1.31 -16.75 2.23
CA LYS A 71 0.58 -15.50 2.46
C LYS A 71 0.83 -14.94 3.86
N MET A 72 0.89 -15.81 4.86
CA MET A 72 1.21 -15.43 6.24
C MET A 72 2.66 -14.98 6.35
N LEU A 73 3.61 -15.70 5.75
CA LEU A 73 5.01 -15.29 5.65
C LEU A 73 5.17 -13.97 4.90
N ASN A 74 4.49 -13.81 3.76
CA ASN A 74 4.47 -12.55 3.04
C ASN A 74 3.85 -11.42 3.87
N ARG A 75 2.77 -11.68 4.60
CA ARG A 75 2.18 -10.71 5.53
C ARG A 75 3.12 -10.39 6.70
N LEU A 76 3.78 -11.39 7.27
CA LEU A 76 4.80 -11.19 8.29
C LEU A 76 6.01 -10.45 7.72
N GLN A 77 6.43 -10.72 6.52
CA GLN A 77 7.48 -9.95 5.82
C GLN A 77 7.01 -8.55 5.40
N MET A 78 5.72 -8.32 5.24
CA MET A 78 5.13 -7.08 4.73
C MET A 78 4.34 -6.29 5.79
N ALA A 79 3.83 -6.91 6.86
CA ALA A 79 3.34 -6.25 8.08
C ALA A 79 4.51 -5.73 8.95
N TYR A 80 5.52 -5.27 8.30
CA TYR A 80 6.90 -5.17 8.72
C TYR A 80 7.22 -3.83 9.37
N ILE A 81 6.41 -3.44 10.30
CA ILE A 81 6.80 -2.30 11.12
C ILE A 81 7.43 -2.74 12.45
N PRO A 82 7.01 -3.83 13.14
CA PRO A 82 7.67 -4.25 14.37
C PRO A 82 8.61 -5.45 14.27
N THR A 83 8.49 -6.32 13.26
CA THR A 83 9.28 -7.57 13.18
C THR A 83 10.65 -7.41 12.52
N SER A 84 10.90 -6.29 11.83
CA SER A 84 12.22 -6.00 11.25
C SER A 84 13.20 -5.37 12.24
N ILE A 85 12.71 -4.92 13.39
CA ILE A 85 13.56 -4.39 14.45
C ILE A 85 14.09 -5.58 15.25
N GLN A 86 15.06 -6.29 14.69
CA GLN A 86 15.71 -7.45 15.32
C GLN A 86 16.98 -7.04 16.07
N SER A 87 17.55 -5.91 15.72
CA SER A 87 18.78 -5.38 16.28
C SER A 87 18.51 -4.04 16.99
N SER A 88 19.34 -3.72 17.97
CA SER A 88 19.34 -2.39 18.61
C SER A 88 19.71 -1.25 17.64
N LYS A 89 20.25 -1.59 16.47
CA LYS A 89 20.61 -0.65 15.41
C LYS A 89 19.52 -0.47 14.36
N ASP A 90 18.47 -1.29 14.38
CA ASP A 90 17.37 -1.21 13.42
C ASP A 90 16.37 -0.14 13.86
N ILE A 91 16.07 0.77 12.96
CA ILE A 91 15.14 1.88 13.17
C ILE A 91 14.14 1.91 12.03
N TYR A 92 12.87 1.98 12.38
CA TYR A 92 11.80 2.24 11.42
C TYR A 92 11.21 3.63 11.65
N VAL A 93 11.12 4.41 10.57
CA VAL A 93 10.56 5.76 10.63
C VAL A 93 9.36 5.86 9.70
N SER A 94 8.22 6.24 10.26
CA SER A 94 7.03 6.59 9.49
C SER A 94 6.98 8.11 9.29
N LEU A 95 6.74 8.51 8.05
CA LEU A 95 6.56 9.89 7.62
C LEU A 95 5.22 10.11 6.91
N PHE A 96 4.52 9.05 6.49
CA PHE A 96 3.19 9.15 5.91
C PHE A 96 2.15 9.46 6.99
N GLY A 97 1.66 10.71 7.00
CA GLY A 97 0.82 11.27 8.04
C GLY A 97 1.67 11.92 9.12
N GLU A 98 1.76 11.32 10.29
CA GLU A 98 2.52 11.81 11.43
C GLU A 98 3.90 11.15 11.53
N LEU A 99 4.90 11.91 12.00
CA LEU A 99 6.23 11.35 12.29
C LEU A 99 6.15 10.35 13.45
N SER A 100 6.67 9.16 13.22
CA SER A 100 6.97 8.22 14.30
C SER A 100 8.30 7.50 14.07
N ILE A 101 9.03 7.24 15.15
CA ILE A 101 10.31 6.52 15.12
C ILE A 101 10.21 5.33 16.07
N SER A 102 10.37 4.14 15.52
CA SER A 102 10.31 2.87 16.25
C SER A 102 11.67 2.20 16.30
N THR A 103 12.03 1.68 17.47
CA THR A 103 13.24 0.89 17.73
C THR A 103 12.90 -0.35 18.54
N SER A 104 13.86 -1.23 18.80
CA SER A 104 13.68 -2.39 19.70
C SER A 104 13.31 -2.03 21.12
N LYS A 105 13.57 -0.77 21.56
CA LYS A 105 13.33 -0.30 22.95
C LYS A 105 12.04 0.49 23.11
N GLY A 106 11.43 0.98 22.01
CA GLY A 106 10.21 1.76 22.10
C GLY A 106 9.91 2.59 20.86
N VAL A 107 8.90 3.44 20.98
CA VAL A 107 8.39 4.30 19.90
C VAL A 107 8.36 5.74 20.40
N LEU A 108 8.85 6.67 19.59
CA LEU A 108 8.63 8.11 19.75
C LEU A 108 7.67 8.57 18.65
N LYS A 109 6.61 9.24 19.03
CA LYS A 109 5.66 9.89 18.14
C LYS A 109 5.99 11.38 18.00
N GLU A 110 5.41 12.02 17.01
CA GLU A 110 5.59 13.45 16.76
C GLU A 110 5.36 14.32 18.01
N ALA A 111 4.34 14.02 18.79
CA ALA A 111 4.01 14.74 20.03
C ALA A 111 5.10 14.63 21.12
N ASP A 112 5.88 13.55 21.13
CA ASP A 112 6.92 13.31 22.15
C ASP A 112 8.12 14.25 22.00
N PHE A 113 8.34 14.79 20.79
CA PHE A 113 9.45 15.71 20.53
C PHE A 113 9.20 17.12 21.05
N SER A 114 7.95 17.47 21.40
CA SER A 114 7.57 18.76 22.01
C SER A 114 8.00 20.00 21.21
N SER A 115 8.38 19.86 19.94
CA SER A 115 8.83 20.94 19.09
C SER A 115 8.67 20.60 17.60
N PRO A 116 7.82 21.31 16.86
CA PRO A 116 7.67 21.12 15.41
C PRO A 116 9.00 21.25 14.64
N SER A 117 9.91 22.08 15.14
CA SER A 117 11.23 22.27 14.52
C SER A 117 12.11 21.01 14.61
N ILE A 118 11.94 20.17 15.64
CA ILE A 118 12.66 18.88 15.73
C ILE A 118 12.10 17.91 14.70
N ASN A 119 10.77 17.86 14.54
CA ASN A 119 10.12 17.00 13.57
C ASN A 119 10.56 17.36 12.14
N ARG A 120 10.59 18.68 11.82
CA ARG A 120 11.11 19.17 10.53
C ARG A 120 12.57 18.80 10.30
N LEU A 121 13.43 18.95 11.32
CA LEU A 121 14.84 18.61 11.22
C LEU A 121 15.04 17.11 10.95
N ILE A 122 14.38 16.24 11.70
CA ILE A 122 14.44 14.78 11.47
C ILE A 122 14.02 14.44 10.07
N SER A 123 12.85 14.94 9.65
CA SER A 123 12.28 14.65 8.33
C SER A 123 13.17 15.17 7.21
N TYR A 124 13.75 16.37 7.36
CA TYR A 124 14.68 16.93 6.38
C TYR A 124 15.95 16.07 6.25
N LEU A 125 16.54 15.63 7.36
CA LEU A 125 17.72 14.75 7.35
C LEU A 125 17.40 13.41 6.69
N LEU A 126 16.22 12.82 6.95
CA LEU A 126 15.78 11.56 6.38
C LEU A 126 15.50 11.65 4.87
N ILE A 127 14.88 12.72 4.42
CA ILE A 127 14.51 12.93 3.01
C ILE A 127 15.73 13.30 2.18
N SER A 128 16.58 14.19 2.68
CA SER A 128 17.77 14.67 1.97
C SER A 128 18.83 13.60 1.78
N ARG A 129 19.01 12.70 2.78
CA ARG A 129 19.99 11.60 2.79
C ARG A 129 21.39 12.00 2.35
N LYS A 130 21.77 13.25 2.58
CA LYS A 130 23.12 13.75 2.33
C LYS A 130 24.08 13.22 3.40
N ASN A 131 25.33 13.03 3.04
CA ASN A 131 26.38 12.60 3.96
C ASN A 131 26.56 13.56 5.13
N ALA A 132 26.43 14.88 4.89
CA ALA A 132 26.35 15.88 5.95
C ALA A 132 25.65 17.15 5.42
N ILE A 133 24.90 17.81 6.27
CA ILE A 133 24.18 19.06 5.97
C ILE A 133 24.68 20.14 6.89
N SER A 134 25.11 21.27 6.31
CA SER A 134 25.64 22.38 7.11
C SER A 134 24.55 23.05 7.95
N PRO A 135 24.90 23.65 9.09
CA PRO A 135 23.94 24.40 9.90
C PRO A 135 23.25 25.53 9.12
N GLN A 136 23.99 26.17 8.20
CA GLN A 136 23.45 27.22 7.33
C GLN A 136 22.37 26.69 6.41
N GLU A 137 22.65 25.55 5.73
CA GLU A 137 21.68 24.91 4.83
C GLU A 137 20.42 24.46 5.59
N ILE A 138 20.57 23.89 6.79
CA ILE A 138 19.44 23.50 7.64
C ILE A 138 18.59 24.72 7.98
N THR A 139 19.24 25.85 8.37
CA THR A 139 18.53 27.06 8.74
C THR A 139 17.79 27.68 7.56
N GLN A 140 18.45 27.81 6.41
CA GLN A 140 17.86 28.37 5.20
C GLN A 140 16.67 27.56 4.69
N THR A 141 16.72 26.23 4.89
CA THR A 141 15.65 25.34 4.44
C THR A 141 14.46 25.29 5.39
N LEU A 142 14.71 25.25 6.70
CA LEU A 142 13.66 25.01 7.70
C LEU A 142 13.10 26.29 8.33
N TRP A 143 13.79 27.42 8.18
CA TRP A 143 13.34 28.71 8.69
C TRP A 143 13.62 29.80 7.65
N SER A 144 12.68 30.71 7.50
CA SER A 144 12.93 31.96 6.78
C SER A 144 13.91 32.84 7.58
N ASP A 145 14.82 33.45 6.93
CA ASP A 145 16.06 34.16 7.13
C ASP A 145 16.30 35.07 8.37
N ASP A 146 15.57 35.00 9.48
CA ASP A 146 15.65 35.99 10.57
C ASP A 146 16.39 35.53 11.85
N SER A 147 17.31 34.56 11.77
CA SER A 147 18.03 34.19 12.99
C SER A 147 19.43 34.76 13.08
N ASP A 148 19.71 35.54 14.14
CA ASP A 148 21.02 36.13 14.44
C ASP A 148 22.17 35.10 14.58
N ASN A 149 21.86 33.84 14.82
CA ASN A 149 22.86 32.76 14.93
C ASN A 149 22.34 31.39 14.55
N PRO A 150 22.31 31.08 13.24
CA PRO A 150 21.82 29.81 12.71
C PRO A 150 22.48 28.57 13.35
N ALA A 151 23.80 28.61 13.48
CA ALA A 151 24.56 27.47 14.01
C ALA A 151 24.20 27.13 15.46
N LYS A 152 23.95 28.12 16.30
CA LYS A 152 23.55 27.95 17.70
C LYS A 152 22.17 27.32 17.81
N ASN A 153 21.23 27.78 16.95
CA ASN A 153 19.86 27.28 16.94
C ASN A 153 19.80 25.81 16.52
N VAL A 154 20.49 25.43 15.43
CA VAL A 154 20.58 24.04 14.97
C VAL A 154 21.26 23.16 16.01
N LYS A 155 22.35 23.62 16.63
CA LYS A 155 23.03 22.89 17.71
C LYS A 155 22.09 22.56 18.88
N GLY A 156 21.27 23.54 19.28
CA GLY A 156 20.27 23.35 20.34
C GLY A 156 19.19 22.35 19.96
N LEU A 157 18.73 22.33 18.70
CA LEU A 157 17.76 21.35 18.20
C LEU A 157 18.35 19.94 18.17
N VAL A 158 19.54 19.77 17.61
CA VAL A 158 20.24 18.47 17.58
C VAL A 158 20.48 17.93 18.97
N TYR A 159 20.84 18.78 19.94
CA TYR A 159 21.00 18.38 21.34
C TYR A 159 19.67 17.84 21.91
N ARG A 160 18.58 18.57 21.75
CA ARG A 160 17.23 18.13 22.21
C ARG A 160 16.77 16.86 21.52
N LEU A 161 17.01 16.74 20.21
CA LEU A 161 16.71 15.52 19.46
C LEU A 161 17.47 14.32 20.05
N ARG A 162 18.78 14.45 20.27
CA ARG A 162 19.59 13.37 20.86
C ARG A 162 19.10 12.97 22.25
N GLN A 163 18.74 13.93 23.09
CA GLN A 163 18.16 13.64 24.41
C GLN A 163 16.84 12.87 24.31
N LYS A 164 15.95 13.23 23.40
CA LYS A 164 14.69 12.50 23.20
C LYS A 164 14.94 11.11 22.63
N PHE A 165 15.82 11.02 21.64
CA PHE A 165 16.11 9.75 20.99
C PHE A 165 16.82 8.75 21.91
N SER A 166 17.62 9.21 22.89
CA SER A 166 18.30 8.34 23.87
C SER A 166 17.33 7.56 24.77
N ILE A 167 16.04 7.91 24.78
CA ILE A 167 15.02 7.15 25.50
C ILE A 167 14.76 5.78 24.84
N ILE A 168 14.89 5.72 23.52
CA ILE A 168 14.56 4.54 22.72
C ILE A 168 15.77 3.91 22.00
N SER A 169 16.96 4.48 22.11
CA SER A 169 18.20 3.97 21.49
C SER A 169 19.43 4.33 22.29
N ASP A 170 20.43 3.43 22.32
CA ASP A 170 21.74 3.71 22.93
C ASP A 170 22.61 4.54 21.97
N GLU A 171 22.40 4.40 20.68
CA GLU A 171 23.14 5.09 19.64
C GLU A 171 22.43 6.39 19.23
N PRO A 172 23.12 7.50 19.01
CA PRO A 172 22.50 8.74 18.57
C PRO A 172 22.03 8.63 17.13
N LEU A 173 20.81 9.16 16.84
CA LEU A 173 20.26 9.21 15.48
C LEU A 173 21.08 10.12 14.56
N VAL A 174 21.60 11.22 15.09
CA VAL A 174 22.30 12.26 14.33
C VAL A 174 23.71 12.46 14.87
N LEU A 175 24.70 12.40 13.99
CA LEU A 175 26.10 12.68 14.29
C LEU A 175 26.49 14.09 13.85
N SER A 176 27.49 14.65 14.52
CA SER A 176 28.16 15.90 14.13
C SER A 176 29.46 15.57 13.40
N SER A 177 29.71 16.20 12.28
CA SER A 177 30.96 16.13 11.51
C SER A 177 31.53 17.54 11.29
N ALA A 178 32.73 17.63 10.72
CA ALA A 178 33.34 18.91 10.37
C ALA A 178 32.49 19.71 9.34
N SER A 179 31.74 19.01 8.49
CA SER A 179 30.89 19.58 7.44
C SER A 179 29.44 19.83 7.86
N GLY A 180 29.04 19.39 9.07
CA GLY A 180 27.67 19.61 9.55
C GLY A 180 27.08 18.41 10.29
N TYR A 181 25.80 18.16 10.09
CA TYR A 181 25.03 17.09 10.72
C TYR A 181 24.61 16.04 9.70
N GLN A 182 24.68 14.77 10.12
CA GLN A 182 24.29 13.62 9.30
C GLN A 182 23.55 12.58 10.13
N LEU A 183 22.76 11.75 9.48
CA LEU A 183 22.22 10.54 10.11
C LEU A 183 23.39 9.60 10.46
N ASN A 184 23.25 8.89 11.57
CA ASN A 184 24.25 7.91 11.98
C ASN A 184 24.31 6.74 11.01
N PRO A 185 25.44 6.52 10.28
CA PRO A 185 25.55 5.46 9.28
C PRO A 185 25.60 4.05 9.88
N GLU A 186 25.86 3.94 11.19
CA GLU A 186 25.82 2.65 11.91
C GLU A 186 24.39 2.15 12.17
N LEU A 187 23.38 3.00 11.98
CA LEU A 187 21.97 2.66 12.15
C LEU A 187 21.35 2.21 10.84
N HIS A 188 20.60 1.14 10.88
CA HIS A 188 19.82 0.64 9.75
C HIS A 188 18.45 1.34 9.73
N ILE A 189 18.39 2.49 9.09
CA ILE A 189 17.17 3.31 9.05
C ILE A 189 16.34 2.92 7.84
N MET A 190 15.18 2.33 8.09
CA MET A 190 14.14 2.06 7.11
C MET A 190 13.00 3.06 7.26
N THR A 191 12.42 3.50 6.14
CA THR A 191 11.30 4.43 6.14
C THR A 191 10.09 3.85 5.41
N ASP A 192 8.88 4.27 5.82
CA ASP A 192 7.64 3.89 5.18
C ASP A 192 7.61 4.26 3.69
N TYR A 193 8.11 5.43 3.31
CA TYR A 193 8.15 5.86 1.91
C TYR A 193 9.08 5.01 1.04
N GLN A 194 10.23 4.53 1.58
CA GLN A 194 11.09 3.60 0.84
C GLN A 194 10.41 2.25 0.68
N ARG A 195 9.78 1.76 1.75
CA ARG A 195 9.04 0.51 1.70
C ARG A 195 7.87 0.59 0.72
N PHE A 196 7.19 1.73 0.66
CA PHE A 196 6.15 2.01 -0.32
C PHE A 196 6.70 1.93 -1.76
N ASP A 197 7.82 2.60 -2.05
CA ASP A 197 8.48 2.56 -3.37
C ASP A 197 8.86 1.12 -3.77
N GLU A 198 9.40 0.33 -2.84
CA GLU A 198 9.74 -1.10 -3.06
C GLU A 198 8.51 -1.93 -3.40
N LEU A 199 7.41 -1.75 -2.65
CA LEU A 199 6.18 -2.49 -2.85
C LEU A 199 5.53 -2.12 -4.18
N VAL A 200 5.40 -0.83 -4.50
CA VAL A 200 4.86 -0.37 -5.78
C VAL A 200 5.69 -0.91 -6.96
N SER A 201 7.02 -0.84 -6.85
CA SER A 201 7.92 -1.40 -7.87
C SER A 201 7.79 -2.92 -8.00
N SER A 202 7.56 -3.62 -6.91
CA SER A 202 7.34 -5.07 -6.89
C SER A 202 5.99 -5.45 -7.49
N ALA A 203 4.95 -4.64 -7.27
CA ALA A 203 3.63 -4.83 -7.87
C ALA A 203 3.68 -4.73 -9.41
N VAL A 204 4.49 -3.83 -9.95
CA VAL A 204 4.70 -3.71 -11.41
C VAL A 204 5.31 -4.99 -11.99
N ARG A 205 6.21 -5.64 -11.27
CA ARG A 205 6.92 -6.87 -11.69
C ARG A 205 6.15 -8.16 -11.38
N ALA A 206 5.05 -8.08 -10.65
CA ALA A 206 4.29 -9.25 -10.25
C ALA A 206 3.67 -9.96 -11.46
N SER A 207 3.90 -11.26 -11.60
CA SER A 207 3.39 -12.10 -12.69
C SER A 207 1.94 -12.55 -12.48
N SER A 208 1.46 -12.55 -11.25
CA SER A 208 0.11 -12.99 -10.86
C SER A 208 -0.73 -11.79 -10.39
N VAL A 209 -1.97 -11.70 -10.88
CA VAL A 209 -2.94 -10.68 -10.47
C VAL A 209 -3.18 -10.72 -8.95
N ILE A 210 -3.31 -11.92 -8.38
CA ILE A 210 -3.54 -12.09 -6.94
C ILE A 210 -2.36 -11.57 -6.13
N ASN A 211 -1.12 -11.92 -6.54
CA ASN A 211 0.08 -11.42 -5.88
C ASN A 211 0.21 -9.90 -6.02
N LYS A 212 -0.11 -9.35 -7.20
CA LYS A 212 -0.14 -7.91 -7.43
C LYS A 212 -1.11 -7.19 -6.50
N VAL A 213 -2.33 -7.73 -6.35
CA VAL A 213 -3.35 -7.21 -5.42
C VAL A 213 -2.82 -7.21 -3.98
N ASP A 214 -2.24 -8.33 -3.51
CA ASP A 214 -1.73 -8.40 -2.14
C ASP A 214 -0.56 -7.42 -1.90
N ILE A 215 0.35 -7.25 -2.87
CA ILE A 215 1.45 -6.28 -2.78
C ILE A 215 0.92 -4.84 -2.74
N LEU A 216 -0.03 -4.49 -3.63
CA LEU A 216 -0.62 -3.16 -3.66
C LEU A 216 -1.38 -2.83 -2.38
N LYS A 217 -2.14 -3.78 -1.82
CA LYS A 217 -2.80 -3.60 -0.51
C LYS A 217 -1.80 -3.24 0.58
N ASN A 218 -0.69 -3.97 0.66
CA ASN A 218 0.35 -3.69 1.63
C ASN A 218 1.01 -2.32 1.41
N ALA A 219 1.20 -1.89 0.15
CA ALA A 219 1.70 -0.55 -0.15
C ALA A 219 0.72 0.53 0.33
N LEU A 220 -0.56 0.37 0.01
CA LEU A 220 -1.60 1.34 0.40
C LEU A 220 -1.83 1.39 1.91
N ASP A 221 -1.59 0.29 2.62
CA ASP A 221 -1.72 0.24 4.08
C ASP A 221 -0.60 1.01 4.81
N LEU A 222 0.52 1.31 4.13
CA LEU A 222 1.56 2.19 4.66
C LEU A 222 1.20 3.68 4.56
N TYR A 223 0.36 4.07 3.59
CA TYR A 223 0.06 5.47 3.33
C TYR A 223 -1.14 5.92 4.16
N HIS A 224 -0.87 6.71 5.20
CA HIS A 224 -1.89 7.25 6.11
C HIS A 224 -2.26 8.72 5.84
N GLY A 225 -1.63 9.34 4.85
CA GLY A 225 -1.82 10.74 4.48
C GLY A 225 -0.56 11.35 3.87
N LYS A 226 -0.60 12.64 3.60
CA LYS A 226 0.56 13.38 3.09
C LYS A 226 1.76 13.25 4.03
N VAL A 227 2.96 13.32 3.46
CA VAL A 227 4.21 13.23 4.23
C VAL A 227 4.28 14.37 5.23
N LEU A 228 4.47 14.03 6.50
CA LEU A 228 4.57 14.96 7.63
C LEU A 228 3.42 15.99 7.61
N SER A 229 2.20 15.53 7.85
CA SER A 229 0.98 16.36 7.74
C SER A 229 1.04 17.65 8.56
N SER A 230 1.81 17.66 9.65
CA SER A 230 2.04 18.85 10.50
C SER A 230 2.90 19.94 9.82
N ALA A 231 3.60 19.60 8.74
CA ALA A 231 4.42 20.53 7.95
C ALA A 231 3.89 20.69 6.50
N ASP A 232 2.60 20.44 6.29
CA ASP A 232 1.99 20.65 4.97
C ASP A 232 2.14 22.12 4.55
N GLY A 233 2.60 22.35 3.32
CA GLY A 233 2.91 23.67 2.80
C GLY A 233 4.36 24.15 2.98
N GLU A 234 5.20 23.42 3.71
CA GLU A 234 6.64 23.71 3.77
C GLU A 234 7.31 23.52 2.41
N HIS A 235 7.92 24.57 1.88
CA HIS A 235 8.40 24.62 0.50
C HIS A 235 9.36 23.46 0.14
N TRP A 236 10.25 23.10 1.06
CA TRP A 236 11.21 22.01 0.88
C TRP A 236 10.55 20.62 0.82
N LEU A 237 9.33 20.47 1.36
CA LEU A 237 8.60 19.21 1.43
C LEU A 237 7.60 19.01 0.28
N ILE A 238 7.16 20.10 -0.38
CA ILE A 238 6.09 20.08 -1.38
C ILE A 238 6.34 19.05 -2.46
N GLN A 239 7.50 19.08 -3.12
CA GLN A 239 7.80 18.17 -4.23
C GLN A 239 7.82 16.71 -3.78
N PHE A 240 8.38 16.44 -2.60
CA PHE A 240 8.45 15.10 -2.05
C PHE A 240 7.05 14.59 -1.67
N SER A 241 6.25 15.40 -1.00
CA SER A 241 4.88 15.06 -0.62
C SER A 241 3.99 14.84 -1.85
N THR A 242 4.08 15.70 -2.87
CA THR A 242 3.35 15.57 -4.13
C THR A 242 3.72 14.28 -4.86
N LYS A 243 5.02 13.94 -4.95
CA LYS A 243 5.47 12.67 -5.55
C LYS A 243 4.75 11.48 -4.95
N TYR A 244 4.74 11.39 -3.62
CA TYR A 244 4.15 10.24 -2.93
C TYR A 244 2.62 10.25 -2.96
N HIS A 245 1.99 11.42 -2.94
CA HIS A 245 0.56 11.53 -3.11
C HIS A 245 0.11 11.02 -4.50
N LEU A 246 0.78 11.46 -5.57
CA LEU A 246 0.51 10.97 -6.93
C LEU A 246 0.79 9.47 -7.09
N SER A 247 1.87 8.98 -6.48
CA SER A 247 2.21 7.56 -6.49
C SER A 247 1.15 6.72 -5.75
N TYR A 248 0.63 7.23 -4.62
CA TYR A 248 -0.47 6.61 -3.89
C TYR A 248 -1.75 6.54 -4.75
N MET A 249 -2.18 7.65 -5.36
CA MET A 249 -3.36 7.67 -6.25
C MET A 249 -3.21 6.69 -7.42
N GLY A 250 -2.01 6.60 -8.00
CA GLY A 250 -1.69 5.63 -9.04
C GLY A 250 -1.81 4.18 -8.56
N ALA A 251 -1.28 3.87 -7.38
CA ALA A 251 -1.36 2.55 -6.77
C ALA A 251 -2.80 2.16 -6.42
N VAL A 252 -3.61 3.11 -5.91
CA VAL A 252 -5.06 2.92 -5.70
C VAL A 252 -5.75 2.55 -7.00
N SER A 253 -5.56 3.35 -8.05
CA SER A 253 -6.20 3.10 -9.35
C SER A 253 -5.85 1.70 -9.90
N GLU A 254 -4.60 1.29 -9.78
CA GLU A 254 -4.16 -0.04 -10.22
C GLU A 254 -4.77 -1.15 -9.37
N LEU A 255 -4.84 -0.99 -8.03
CA LEU A 255 -5.49 -1.96 -7.16
C LEU A 255 -6.98 -2.12 -7.52
N LEU A 256 -7.71 -1.01 -7.64
CA LEU A 256 -9.15 -1.03 -7.93
C LEU A 256 -9.44 -1.66 -9.29
N LYS A 257 -8.62 -1.37 -10.31
CA LYS A 257 -8.68 -2.03 -11.62
C LYS A 257 -8.51 -3.55 -11.52
N GLN A 258 -7.53 -4.02 -10.74
CA GLN A 258 -7.32 -5.46 -10.56
C GLN A 258 -8.48 -6.11 -9.79
N LEU A 259 -9.02 -5.45 -8.77
CA LEU A 259 -10.18 -5.95 -8.02
C LEU A 259 -11.44 -6.02 -8.87
N ASP A 260 -11.67 -5.06 -9.77
CA ASP A 260 -12.77 -5.10 -10.75
C ASP A 260 -12.61 -6.30 -11.69
N SER A 261 -11.42 -6.54 -12.23
CA SER A 261 -11.14 -7.69 -13.10
C SER A 261 -11.37 -9.04 -12.42
N LEU A 262 -11.24 -9.10 -11.10
CA LEU A 262 -11.50 -10.27 -10.25
C LEU A 262 -12.94 -10.31 -9.74
N HIS A 263 -13.80 -9.36 -10.08
CA HIS A 263 -15.16 -9.17 -9.55
C HIS A 263 -15.22 -9.15 -8.01
N SER A 264 -14.15 -8.67 -7.37
CA SER A 264 -14.03 -8.59 -5.91
C SER A 264 -14.57 -7.24 -5.42
N TYR A 265 -15.87 -7.00 -5.64
CA TYR A 265 -16.52 -5.70 -5.42
C TYR A 265 -16.51 -5.24 -3.97
N ASP A 266 -16.64 -6.14 -2.99
CA ASP A 266 -16.57 -5.80 -1.56
C ASP A 266 -15.22 -5.18 -1.19
N LEU A 267 -14.11 -5.80 -1.65
CA LEU A 267 -12.77 -5.27 -1.43
C LEU A 267 -12.53 -3.98 -2.23
N LEU A 268 -13.06 -3.90 -3.44
CA LEU A 268 -12.98 -2.71 -4.26
C LEU A 268 -13.63 -1.52 -3.53
N ASN A 269 -14.86 -1.68 -3.06
CA ASN A 269 -15.57 -0.64 -2.31
C ASN A 269 -14.80 -0.23 -1.06
N GLN A 270 -14.29 -1.20 -0.28
CA GLN A 270 -13.50 -0.93 0.92
C GLN A 270 -12.26 -0.06 0.63
N TYR A 271 -11.47 -0.43 -0.39
CA TYR A 271 -10.24 0.32 -0.71
C TYR A 271 -10.52 1.65 -1.41
N ALA A 272 -11.58 1.73 -2.23
CA ALA A 272 -12.01 2.99 -2.83
C ALA A 272 -12.45 4.00 -1.75
N MET A 273 -13.32 3.60 -0.83
CA MET A 273 -13.77 4.45 0.28
C MET A 273 -12.61 4.86 1.20
N LYS A 274 -11.71 3.91 1.56
CA LYS A 274 -10.49 4.23 2.32
C LYS A 274 -9.63 5.27 1.59
N SER A 275 -9.49 5.12 0.28
CA SER A 275 -8.72 6.08 -0.54
C SER A 275 -9.37 7.45 -0.55
N LEU A 276 -10.68 7.55 -0.72
CA LEU A 276 -11.40 8.82 -0.73
C LEU A 276 -11.38 9.54 0.62
N THR A 277 -11.23 8.80 1.73
CA THR A 277 -11.00 9.40 3.05
C THR A 277 -9.64 10.09 3.14
N ILE A 278 -8.61 9.55 2.47
CA ILE A 278 -7.23 10.05 2.49
C ILE A 278 -7.00 11.10 1.39
N ALA A 279 -7.56 10.88 0.21
CA ALA A 279 -7.43 11.68 -1.01
C ALA A 279 -8.82 11.87 -1.64
N PRO A 280 -9.65 12.79 -1.11
CA PRO A 280 -11.00 13.05 -1.62
C PRO A 280 -11.01 13.64 -3.05
N ASP A 281 -9.86 14.08 -3.51
CA ASP A 281 -9.60 14.60 -4.85
C ASP A 281 -9.16 13.53 -5.87
N ASN A 282 -9.39 12.23 -5.57
CA ASN A 282 -9.01 11.14 -6.47
C ASN A 282 -10.16 10.73 -7.43
N PRO A 283 -10.19 11.21 -8.69
CA PRO A 283 -11.30 10.93 -9.62
C PRO A 283 -11.40 9.45 -9.98
N LYS A 284 -10.26 8.74 -10.05
CA LYS A 284 -10.25 7.31 -10.39
C LYS A 284 -10.86 6.44 -9.28
N ALA A 285 -10.71 6.83 -8.03
CA ALA A 285 -11.36 6.12 -6.93
C ALA A 285 -12.89 6.23 -7.02
N TYR A 286 -13.42 7.41 -7.33
CA TYR A 286 -14.85 7.59 -7.61
C TYR A 286 -15.31 6.75 -8.80
N CYS A 287 -14.58 6.78 -9.93
CA CYS A 287 -14.92 5.98 -11.10
C CYS A 287 -15.13 4.51 -10.75
N TRP A 288 -14.15 3.90 -10.10
CA TRP A 288 -14.21 2.49 -9.75
C TRP A 288 -15.27 2.16 -8.70
N LEU A 289 -15.46 3.04 -7.71
CA LEU A 289 -16.50 2.86 -6.68
C LEU A 289 -17.89 2.90 -7.31
N ILE A 290 -18.19 3.92 -8.10
CA ILE A 290 -19.50 4.07 -8.78
C ILE A 290 -19.75 2.88 -9.71
N ARG A 291 -18.74 2.45 -10.48
CA ARG A 291 -18.84 1.25 -11.32
C ARG A 291 -19.18 0.00 -10.51
N SER A 292 -18.47 -0.22 -9.43
CA SER A 292 -18.69 -1.38 -8.56
C SER A 292 -20.08 -1.38 -7.94
N LEU A 293 -20.56 -0.24 -7.46
CA LEU A 293 -21.90 -0.08 -6.89
C LEU A 293 -22.99 -0.37 -7.94
N LYS A 294 -22.84 0.13 -9.17
CA LYS A 294 -23.77 -0.15 -10.27
C LYS A 294 -23.75 -1.65 -10.65
N ALA A 295 -22.58 -2.27 -10.72
CA ALA A 295 -22.45 -3.70 -11.02
C ALA A 295 -23.14 -4.58 -9.96
N GLN A 296 -23.25 -4.11 -8.73
CA GLN A 296 -23.96 -4.77 -7.63
C GLN A 296 -25.47 -4.37 -7.55
N GLY A 297 -25.94 -3.52 -8.45
CA GLY A 297 -27.33 -3.04 -8.44
C GLY A 297 -27.64 -1.95 -7.39
N MET A 298 -26.60 -1.40 -6.74
CA MET A 298 -26.71 -0.37 -5.68
C MET A 298 -26.79 1.04 -6.28
N ASN A 299 -27.78 1.28 -7.15
CA ASN A 299 -27.87 2.50 -7.97
C ASN A 299 -28.04 3.78 -7.15
N GLU A 300 -28.75 3.72 -6.02
CA GLU A 300 -28.93 4.88 -5.13
C GLU A 300 -27.59 5.32 -4.52
N LEU A 301 -26.78 4.37 -4.01
CA LEU A 301 -25.46 4.66 -3.49
C LEU A 301 -24.52 5.19 -4.57
N ALA A 302 -24.56 4.62 -5.78
CA ALA A 302 -23.78 5.13 -6.89
C ALA A 302 -24.12 6.58 -7.25
N THR A 303 -25.40 6.97 -7.15
CA THR A 303 -25.84 8.35 -7.38
C THR A 303 -25.34 9.29 -6.29
N ASN A 304 -25.35 8.85 -5.02
CA ASN A 304 -24.83 9.63 -3.91
C ASN A 304 -23.31 9.86 -4.03
N GLU A 305 -22.55 8.83 -4.41
CA GLU A 305 -21.10 8.96 -4.65
C GLU A 305 -20.80 9.88 -5.86
N LEU A 306 -21.65 9.86 -6.88
CA LEU A 306 -21.53 10.80 -8.00
C LEU A 306 -21.78 12.26 -7.57
N ALA A 307 -22.72 12.50 -6.65
CA ALA A 307 -22.95 13.81 -6.08
C ALA A 307 -21.77 14.26 -5.21
N ALA A 308 -21.20 13.37 -4.39
CA ALA A 308 -20.01 13.67 -3.60
C ALA A 308 -18.79 13.98 -4.47
N ALA A 309 -18.60 13.26 -5.57
CA ALA A 309 -17.53 13.53 -6.54
C ALA A 309 -17.60 14.96 -7.09
N LYS A 310 -18.82 15.46 -7.37
CA LYS A 310 -19.04 16.82 -7.87
C LYS A 310 -18.59 17.91 -6.89
N GLU A 311 -18.61 17.63 -5.59
CA GLU A 311 -18.19 18.59 -4.55
C GLU A 311 -16.66 18.64 -4.38
N HIS A 312 -15.97 17.55 -4.67
CA HIS A 312 -14.54 17.41 -4.41
C HIS A 312 -13.64 17.54 -5.64
N LEU A 313 -14.20 17.38 -6.84
CA LEU A 313 -13.45 17.35 -8.09
C LEU A 313 -13.69 18.63 -8.92
N THR A 314 -12.73 18.90 -9.78
CA THR A 314 -12.89 19.93 -10.82
C THR A 314 -13.95 19.55 -11.83
N THR A 315 -14.49 20.52 -12.57
CA THR A 315 -15.50 20.26 -13.60
C THR A 315 -14.99 19.27 -14.65
N GLU A 316 -13.72 19.37 -15.05
CA GLU A 316 -13.10 18.50 -16.05
C GLU A 316 -13.00 17.05 -15.57
N GLU A 317 -12.52 16.86 -14.34
CA GLU A 317 -12.41 15.53 -13.70
C GLU A 317 -13.79 14.88 -13.49
N TYR A 318 -14.80 15.68 -13.15
CA TYR A 318 -16.15 15.19 -13.01
C TYR A 318 -16.75 14.74 -14.36
N GLU A 319 -16.50 15.49 -15.44
CA GLU A 319 -16.90 15.09 -16.79
C GLU A 319 -16.20 13.80 -17.24
N GLU A 320 -14.95 13.58 -16.86
CA GLU A 320 -14.27 12.30 -17.10
C GLU A 320 -14.97 11.13 -16.40
N ILE A 321 -15.47 11.31 -15.17
CA ILE A 321 -16.24 10.27 -14.48
C ILE A 321 -17.53 9.96 -15.24
N LEU A 322 -18.24 10.98 -15.71
CA LEU A 322 -19.47 10.78 -16.49
C LEU A 322 -19.19 10.05 -17.82
N ALA A 323 -18.11 10.41 -18.51
CA ALA A 323 -17.69 9.75 -19.75
C ALA A 323 -17.26 8.30 -19.51
N PHE A 324 -16.54 8.02 -18.42
CA PHE A 324 -16.20 6.68 -18.00
C PHE A 324 -17.45 5.86 -17.68
N GLY A 325 -18.45 6.51 -17.05
CA GLY A 325 -19.74 5.91 -16.72
C GLY A 325 -20.66 5.62 -17.91
N ALA A 326 -20.51 6.31 -19.02
CA ALA A 326 -21.28 6.08 -20.24
C ALA A 326 -20.91 4.76 -20.97
N ASN A 327 -19.76 4.16 -20.61
CA ASN A 327 -19.27 2.91 -21.19
C ASN A 327 -19.55 1.66 -20.32
N TRP A 328 -20.49 1.74 -19.36
CA TRP A 328 -20.85 0.65 -18.43
C TRP A 328 -22.09 -0.12 -18.84
#